data_995dc90163664082d58cfbf8129cf12f
#
_entry.id   995dc90163664082d58cfbf8129cf12f
#
_cell.length_a   1.000
_cell.length_b   1.000
_cell.length_c   1.000
_cell.angle_alpha   90.00
_cell.angle_beta   90.00
_cell.angle_gamma   90.00
#
_symmetry.space_group_name_H-M   'P 1'
#
loop_
_entity.id
_entity.type
_entity.pdbx_description
1 polymer ?
#
loop_
_entity_poly.entity_id
_entity_poly.type
_entity_poly.pdbx_seq_one_letter_code
_entity_poly.pdbx_strand_id
1 'polypeptide(L)'
;NLDTLELCRTLNITREEFDARMLKLKDRNRNPGYSRYTQQLFMSQLSDKSFSVFQEKMYRFPGFYVQRRSIRQYKHSIAAHVLGDVAEVSPSDIENDDYYIPGDYIGKQGVERSYEKQLRGEKGIQILLRDVHGRIKGSYMNGEHDRLPVPGKNLTLSIDYKLQALGERLLEGKIGSIVAIEPSTGEILCMVSSPTYDPRLMVGRLRSENHKVLSRDSWKPLLNRSIMGQYPPGSTFKTTQGLTFLSEGIVTPSTPFPCSGGFNFRGLHVGCHGHPSPLPLVPSLSTSCNGYFCWGLYYMIGNKKKYGTVQDAMNKWRDYMVSMGFGYRLGVDLPGEKRGFIPNASVYDKAYRGSWNGLTIISISIGQGEVTATPLQIANLGATIANRGYYYVPHVVKEIQNDNLDTLYTNRHYTMAHEEHYEYVVQGMRAAATGGTCRALAQYDFEACGKTGTAQNRGRDHSVFMGFAPMNNPKIAVAVYVENGGWGADYGVPLGGLIMEQYLKGELSETSKARADEFQKRRINYGTDRR
;
A
#
# COMPACT_ATOMS: atom_id res chain seq x y z
N ASN A 1 13.78 -9.89 52.87
CA ASN A 1 13.51 -8.51 52.37
C ASN A 1 14.21 -8.31 51.05
N LEU A 2 13.56 -7.72 50.07
CA LEU A 2 14.13 -7.38 48.78
C LEU A 2 15.10 -6.21 48.92
N ASP A 3 16.35 -6.37 48.48
CA ASP A 3 17.30 -5.27 48.36
C ASP A 3 16.99 -4.47 47.11
N THR A 4 16.10 -3.48 47.27
CA THR A 4 15.63 -2.64 46.14
C THR A 4 16.72 -1.77 45.55
N LEU A 5 17.68 -1.31 46.35
CA LEU A 5 18.79 -0.47 45.86
C LEU A 5 19.75 -1.27 44.97
N GLU A 6 20.12 -2.47 45.42
CA GLU A 6 20.95 -3.37 44.63
C GLU A 6 20.24 -3.83 43.35
N LEU A 7 18.91 -4.09 43.42
CA LEU A 7 18.11 -4.41 42.25
C LEU A 7 18.09 -3.27 41.24
N CYS A 8 17.88 -2.03 41.68
CA CYS A 8 17.92 -0.85 40.81
C CYS A 8 19.26 -0.69 40.11
N ARG A 9 20.38 -0.85 40.86
CA ARG A 9 21.74 -0.81 40.28
C ARG A 9 21.92 -1.92 39.23
N THR A 10 21.50 -3.14 39.55
CA THR A 10 21.64 -4.30 38.67
C THR A 10 20.83 -4.13 37.36
N LEU A 11 19.64 -3.57 37.44
CA LEU A 11 18.78 -3.30 36.28
C LEU A 11 19.09 -1.97 35.58
N ASN A 12 19.99 -1.16 36.13
CA ASN A 12 20.34 0.18 35.65
C ASN A 12 19.11 1.10 35.53
N ILE A 13 18.33 1.16 36.62
CA ILE A 13 17.15 2.03 36.77
C ILE A 13 17.26 2.86 38.03
N THR A 14 16.59 4.00 38.07
CA THR A 14 16.52 4.81 39.29
C THR A 14 15.51 4.25 40.30
N ARG A 15 15.57 4.72 41.53
CA ARG A 15 14.59 4.35 42.55
C ARG A 15 13.19 4.85 42.19
N GLU A 16 13.10 6.06 41.65
CA GLU A 16 11.86 6.66 41.18
C GLU A 16 11.23 5.86 40.04
N GLU A 17 12.05 5.38 39.10
CA GLU A 17 11.60 4.49 38.03
C GLU A 17 11.09 3.15 38.55
N PHE A 18 11.77 2.57 39.55
CA PHE A 18 11.32 1.35 40.21
C PHE A 18 9.95 1.56 40.85
N ASP A 19 9.79 2.61 41.66
CA ASP A 19 8.56 2.91 42.36
C ASP A 19 7.42 3.22 41.39
N ALA A 20 7.68 3.96 40.31
CA ALA A 20 6.71 4.23 39.25
C ALA A 20 6.23 2.95 38.55
N ARG A 21 7.15 1.99 38.28
CA ARG A 21 6.80 0.68 37.70
C ARG A 21 5.95 -0.13 38.65
N MET A 22 6.32 -0.17 39.93
CA MET A 22 5.55 -0.89 40.95
C MET A 22 4.15 -0.31 41.15
N LEU A 23 4.01 1.02 41.10
CA LEU A 23 2.70 1.70 41.13
C LEU A 23 1.85 1.33 39.92
N LYS A 24 2.46 1.38 38.71
CA LYS A 24 1.78 1.01 37.46
C LYS A 24 1.29 -0.45 37.48
N LEU A 25 2.09 -1.38 38.02
CA LEU A 25 1.70 -2.79 38.12
C LEU A 25 0.50 -3.00 39.08
N LYS A 26 0.43 -2.22 40.15
CA LYS A 26 -0.63 -2.31 41.16
C LYS A 26 -1.90 -1.54 40.78
N ASP A 27 -1.84 -0.68 39.76
CA ASP A 27 -2.98 0.11 39.30
C ASP A 27 -3.98 -0.80 38.55
N ARG A 28 -5.09 -1.13 39.18
CA ARG A 28 -6.13 -2.01 38.60
C ARG A 28 -6.79 -1.42 37.35
N ASN A 29 -6.78 -0.10 37.18
CA ASN A 29 -7.32 0.53 35.97
C ASN A 29 -6.39 0.28 34.74
N ARG A 30 -5.09 0.15 35.00
CA ARG A 30 -4.07 -0.13 33.97
C ARG A 30 -3.71 -1.59 33.85
N ASN A 31 -3.96 -2.36 34.89
CA ASN A 31 -3.67 -3.79 34.97
C ASN A 31 -4.83 -4.52 35.66
N PRO A 32 -5.96 -4.71 34.97
CA PRO A 32 -7.15 -5.36 35.52
C PRO A 32 -6.88 -6.77 36.09
N GLY A 33 -5.91 -7.50 35.49
CA GLY A 33 -5.48 -8.83 35.91
C GLY A 33 -4.48 -8.86 37.07
N TYR A 34 -4.23 -7.73 37.76
CA TYR A 34 -3.28 -7.72 38.88
C TYR A 34 -3.75 -8.59 40.03
N SER A 35 -2.90 -9.54 40.40
CA SER A 35 -3.03 -10.35 41.58
C SER A 35 -1.68 -10.49 42.28
N ARG A 36 -1.69 -10.57 43.61
CA ARG A 36 -0.47 -10.85 44.41
C ARG A 36 0.12 -12.24 44.13
N TYR A 37 -0.67 -13.12 43.56
CA TYR A 37 -0.31 -14.52 43.32
C TYR A 37 0.06 -14.83 41.88
N THR A 38 -0.12 -13.86 40.95
CA THR A 38 0.26 -14.00 39.53
C THR A 38 1.52 -13.25 39.23
N GLN A 39 2.33 -13.82 38.34
CA GLN A 39 3.52 -13.14 37.82
C GLN A 39 3.12 -11.90 37.01
N GLN A 40 3.85 -10.81 37.20
CA GLN A 40 3.62 -9.53 36.52
C GLN A 40 4.88 -9.12 35.80
N LEU A 41 4.73 -8.51 34.61
CA LEU A 41 5.86 -8.01 33.85
C LEU A 41 6.39 -6.71 34.48
N PHE A 42 7.52 -6.78 35.17
CA PHE A 42 8.18 -5.62 35.75
C PHE A 42 9.00 -4.83 34.73
N MET A 43 9.76 -5.51 33.88
CA MET A 43 10.61 -4.92 32.88
C MET A 43 10.81 -5.88 31.70
N SER A 44 10.73 -5.37 30.47
CA SER A 44 10.99 -6.15 29.26
C SER A 44 12.34 -5.76 28.64
N GLN A 45 12.89 -6.64 27.80
CA GLN A 45 14.04 -6.39 26.93
C GLN A 45 15.30 -5.95 27.71
N LEU A 46 15.72 -6.76 28.68
CA LEU A 46 17.02 -6.57 29.33
C LEU A 46 18.15 -6.66 28.30
N SER A 47 19.17 -5.77 28.41
CA SER A 47 20.39 -5.93 27.64
C SER A 47 21.14 -7.19 28.10
N ASP A 48 21.94 -7.80 27.24
CA ASP A 48 22.75 -8.99 27.58
C ASP A 48 23.62 -8.74 28.82
N LYS A 49 24.16 -7.54 28.93
CA LYS A 49 24.97 -7.13 30.10
C LYS A 49 24.11 -7.07 31.36
N SER A 50 22.96 -6.41 31.32
CA SER A 50 22.07 -6.33 32.49
C SER A 50 21.49 -7.69 32.86
N PHE A 51 21.19 -8.52 31.86
CA PHE A 51 20.71 -9.87 32.05
C PHE A 51 21.74 -10.76 32.75
N SER A 52 22.99 -10.78 32.28
CA SER A 52 24.05 -11.59 32.87
C SER A 52 24.32 -11.23 34.34
N VAL A 53 24.43 -9.93 34.65
CA VAL A 53 24.60 -9.46 36.04
C VAL A 53 23.37 -9.76 36.89
N PHE A 54 22.15 -9.61 36.34
CA PHE A 54 20.94 -9.95 37.07
C PHE A 54 20.86 -11.44 37.35
N GLN A 55 21.20 -12.29 36.38
CA GLN A 55 21.14 -13.75 36.52
C GLN A 55 22.10 -14.25 37.61
N GLU A 56 23.30 -13.71 37.69
CA GLU A 56 24.27 -14.04 38.75
C GLU A 56 23.75 -13.67 40.14
N LYS A 57 22.99 -12.57 40.24
CA LYS A 57 22.49 -12.03 41.52
C LYS A 57 21.03 -12.39 41.81
N MET A 58 20.36 -13.18 40.95
CA MET A 58 18.93 -13.46 41.04
C MET A 58 18.52 -14.07 42.39
N TYR A 59 19.42 -14.85 43.04
CA TYR A 59 19.19 -15.41 44.38
C TYR A 59 18.98 -14.34 45.46
N ARG A 60 19.44 -13.10 45.25
CA ARG A 60 19.29 -11.96 46.14
C ARG A 60 17.95 -11.22 45.94
N PHE A 61 17.21 -11.52 44.87
CA PHE A 61 16.00 -10.82 44.47
C PHE A 61 14.79 -11.75 44.51
N PRO A 62 14.36 -12.19 45.70
CA PRO A 62 13.23 -13.11 45.82
C PRO A 62 11.96 -12.48 45.22
N GLY A 63 11.25 -13.25 44.39
CA GLY A 63 10.05 -12.82 43.71
C GLY A 63 10.28 -12.25 42.32
N PHE A 64 11.53 -12.09 41.88
CA PHE A 64 11.86 -11.74 40.51
C PHE A 64 12.34 -12.96 39.73
N TYR A 65 11.82 -13.09 38.50
CA TYR A 65 12.14 -14.20 37.60
C TYR A 65 12.44 -13.65 36.21
N VAL A 66 13.25 -14.36 35.44
CA VAL A 66 13.53 -14.04 34.05
C VAL A 66 12.74 -14.98 33.15
N GLN A 67 12.03 -14.43 32.21
CA GLN A 67 11.38 -15.15 31.13
C GLN A 67 12.04 -14.79 29.79
N ARG A 68 12.49 -15.78 29.05
CA ARG A 68 13.00 -15.58 27.67
C ARG A 68 11.80 -15.37 26.75
N ARG A 69 11.95 -14.41 25.82
CA ARG A 69 10.97 -14.14 24.76
C ARG A 69 11.67 -13.92 23.45
N SER A 70 11.06 -14.37 22.37
CA SER A 70 11.53 -14.08 21.01
C SER A 70 11.23 -12.61 20.68
N ILE A 71 12.18 -11.95 20.01
CA ILE A 71 12.04 -10.59 19.50
C ILE A 71 12.11 -10.66 17.99
N ARG A 72 11.23 -9.94 17.29
CA ARG A 72 11.28 -9.83 15.85
C ARG A 72 12.57 -9.12 15.42
N GLN A 73 13.21 -9.64 14.39
CA GLN A 73 14.39 -9.04 13.79
C GLN A 73 14.19 -8.87 12.28
N TYR A 74 14.56 -7.72 11.77
CA TYR A 74 14.56 -7.43 10.34
C TYR A 74 16.03 -7.40 9.85
N LYS A 75 16.36 -8.30 8.92
CA LYS A 75 17.74 -8.40 8.39
C LYS A 75 18.09 -7.23 7.49
N HIS A 76 17.09 -6.65 6.82
CA HIS A 76 17.25 -5.61 5.82
C HIS A 76 16.45 -4.36 6.20
N SER A 77 16.89 -3.21 5.71
CA SER A 77 16.27 -1.90 5.98
C SER A 77 15.23 -1.50 4.93
N ILE A 78 14.53 -2.48 4.35
CA ILE A 78 13.55 -2.25 3.28
C ILE A 78 12.17 -2.80 3.63
N ALA A 79 11.17 -2.42 2.83
CA ALA A 79 9.79 -2.90 2.89
C ALA A 79 9.07 -2.66 4.25
N ALA A 80 9.44 -1.60 4.97
CA ALA A 80 8.89 -1.31 6.29
C ALA A 80 7.35 -1.30 6.32
N HIS A 81 6.72 -0.68 5.33
CA HIS A 81 5.24 -0.60 5.24
C HIS A 81 4.57 -1.94 4.92
N VAL A 82 5.28 -2.84 4.24
CA VAL A 82 4.79 -4.19 3.92
C VAL A 82 4.96 -5.10 5.12
N LEU A 83 6.18 -5.16 5.68
CA LEU A 83 6.49 -6.01 6.83
C LEU A 83 5.66 -5.59 8.05
N GLY A 84 5.61 -4.29 8.30
CA GLY A 84 4.98 -3.76 9.50
C GLY A 84 5.86 -3.88 10.73
N ASP A 85 5.24 -3.90 11.90
CA ASP A 85 5.93 -3.97 13.16
C ASP A 85 5.09 -4.66 14.25
N VAL A 86 5.78 -5.14 15.27
CA VAL A 86 5.18 -5.72 16.47
C VAL A 86 5.41 -4.83 17.68
N ALA A 87 4.42 -4.75 18.56
CA ALA A 87 4.52 -4.01 19.82
C ALA A 87 3.88 -4.79 20.96
N GLU A 88 4.18 -4.38 22.19
CA GLU A 88 3.48 -4.89 23.35
C GLU A 88 1.97 -4.63 23.25
N VAL A 89 1.18 -5.60 23.67
CA VAL A 89 -0.27 -5.52 23.68
C VAL A 89 -0.78 -4.37 24.55
N SER A 90 -1.82 -3.71 24.07
CA SER A 90 -2.57 -2.72 24.84
C SER A 90 -3.70 -3.38 25.66
N PRO A 91 -4.28 -2.69 26.65
CA PRO A 91 -5.46 -3.20 27.35
C PRO A 91 -6.59 -3.61 26.41
N SER A 92 -6.83 -2.83 25.35
CA SER A 92 -7.86 -3.16 24.35
C SER A 92 -7.52 -4.40 23.51
N ASP A 93 -6.25 -4.69 23.25
CA ASP A 93 -5.88 -5.94 22.56
C ASP A 93 -6.20 -7.15 23.42
N ILE A 94 -5.97 -7.05 24.75
CA ILE A 94 -6.26 -8.11 25.71
C ILE A 94 -7.78 -8.31 25.89
N GLU A 95 -8.55 -7.23 25.90
CA GLU A 95 -10.02 -7.30 25.99
C GLU A 95 -10.66 -7.96 24.76
N ASN A 96 -10.03 -7.80 23.59
CA ASN A 96 -10.54 -8.32 22.33
C ASN A 96 -10.12 -9.76 22.01
N ASP A 97 -9.07 -10.29 22.64
CA ASP A 97 -8.59 -11.65 22.39
C ASP A 97 -7.94 -12.24 23.64
N ASP A 98 -8.58 -13.24 24.22
CA ASP A 98 -8.15 -13.95 25.44
C ASP A 98 -6.79 -14.66 25.30
N TYR A 99 -6.26 -14.76 24.08
CA TYR A 99 -4.92 -15.28 23.85
C TYR A 99 -3.85 -14.42 24.52
N TYR A 100 -4.07 -13.10 24.59
CA TYR A 100 -3.06 -12.15 25.05
C TYR A 100 -3.11 -11.92 26.57
N ILE A 101 -1.92 -11.83 27.14
CA ILE A 101 -1.72 -11.39 28.51
C ILE A 101 -0.76 -10.19 28.53
N PRO A 102 -0.75 -9.37 29.59
CA PRO A 102 0.16 -8.24 29.71
C PRO A 102 1.62 -8.65 29.44
N GLY A 103 2.30 -7.89 28.59
CA GLY A 103 3.67 -8.13 28.16
C GLY A 103 3.81 -9.01 26.92
N ASP A 104 2.74 -9.54 26.35
CA ASP A 104 2.79 -10.18 25.04
C ASP A 104 3.00 -9.16 23.92
N TYR A 105 3.38 -9.65 22.76
CA TYR A 105 3.56 -8.85 21.56
C TYR A 105 2.47 -9.18 20.54
N ILE A 106 2.06 -8.17 19.78
CA ILE A 106 1.06 -8.29 18.71
C ILE A 106 1.49 -7.46 17.48
N GLY A 107 1.20 -7.93 16.29
CA GLY A 107 1.40 -7.17 15.06
C GLY A 107 0.53 -5.92 15.02
N LYS A 108 1.14 -4.76 14.76
CA LYS A 108 0.45 -3.46 14.73
C LYS A 108 0.20 -2.96 13.32
N GLN A 109 1.07 -3.28 12.38
CA GLN A 109 1.02 -2.84 10.99
C GLN A 109 1.46 -3.96 10.04
N GLY A 110 1.21 -3.77 8.74
CA GLY A 110 1.72 -4.64 7.68
C GLY A 110 1.29 -6.09 7.81
N VAL A 111 2.11 -6.97 7.28
CA VAL A 111 1.95 -8.44 7.33
C VAL A 111 1.90 -8.94 8.76
N GLU A 112 2.69 -8.36 9.68
CA GLU A 112 2.68 -8.72 11.10
C GLU A 112 1.28 -8.62 11.70
N ARG A 113 0.50 -7.60 11.31
CA ARG A 113 -0.88 -7.43 11.78
C ARG A 113 -1.86 -8.34 11.05
N SER A 114 -1.76 -8.40 9.71
CA SER A 114 -2.76 -9.12 8.91
C SER A 114 -2.70 -10.63 9.13
N TYR A 115 -1.49 -11.15 9.38
CA TYR A 115 -1.24 -12.57 9.58
C TYR A 115 -0.82 -12.92 11.02
N GLU A 116 -1.23 -12.09 11.98
CA GLU A 116 -0.90 -12.27 13.40
C GLU A 116 -1.24 -13.69 13.89
N LYS A 117 -2.43 -14.21 13.56
CA LYS A 117 -2.86 -15.53 13.99
C LYS A 117 -1.97 -16.66 13.49
N GLN A 118 -1.45 -16.52 12.25
CA GLN A 118 -0.53 -17.48 11.66
C GLN A 118 0.88 -17.35 12.26
N LEU A 119 1.32 -16.12 12.53
CA LEU A 119 2.67 -15.82 12.98
C LEU A 119 2.89 -16.06 14.49
N ARG A 120 1.85 -15.88 15.32
CA ARG A 120 1.99 -15.93 16.79
C ARG A 120 2.13 -17.35 17.36
N GLY A 121 1.67 -18.38 16.64
CA GLY A 121 1.64 -19.77 17.11
C GLY A 121 0.68 -19.99 18.28
N GLU A 122 0.89 -21.07 19.03
CA GLU A 122 0.11 -21.42 20.21
C GLU A 122 0.98 -21.43 21.46
N LYS A 123 0.47 -20.87 22.55
CA LYS A 123 1.17 -20.88 23.83
C LYS A 123 1.18 -22.27 24.44
N GLY A 124 2.32 -22.67 24.98
CA GLY A 124 2.41 -23.82 25.85
C GLY A 124 1.75 -23.54 27.21
N ILE A 125 1.40 -24.60 27.90
CA ILE A 125 0.84 -24.57 29.27
C ILE A 125 1.69 -25.47 30.14
N GLN A 126 2.15 -24.93 31.26
CA GLN A 126 2.83 -25.71 32.29
C GLN A 126 2.02 -25.62 33.61
N ILE A 127 1.68 -26.77 34.18
CA ILE A 127 0.92 -26.86 35.42
C ILE A 127 1.89 -27.09 36.56
N LEU A 128 1.97 -26.14 37.48
CA LEU A 128 2.90 -26.15 38.60
C LEU A 128 2.20 -26.31 39.93
N LEU A 129 2.77 -27.15 40.78
CA LEU A 129 2.39 -27.25 42.18
C LEU A 129 2.99 -26.08 42.97
N ARG A 130 2.17 -25.40 43.80
CA ARG A 130 2.60 -24.32 44.69
C ARG A 130 2.20 -24.61 46.12
N ASP A 131 3.06 -24.23 47.06
CA ASP A 131 2.71 -24.26 48.49
C ASP A 131 1.81 -23.07 48.86
N VAL A 132 1.35 -23.06 50.09
CA VAL A 132 0.49 -22.01 50.69
C VAL A 132 1.14 -20.61 50.67
N HIS A 133 2.45 -20.54 50.47
CA HIS A 133 3.22 -19.30 50.37
C HIS A 133 3.48 -18.91 48.89
N GLY A 134 2.90 -19.66 47.92
CA GLY A 134 3.05 -19.39 46.46
C GLY A 134 4.37 -19.89 45.88
N ARG A 135 5.20 -20.65 46.62
CA ARG A 135 6.49 -21.17 46.12
C ARG A 135 6.26 -22.43 45.28
N ILE A 136 6.91 -22.47 44.09
CA ILE A 136 6.84 -23.62 43.19
C ILE A 136 7.53 -24.83 43.85
N LYS A 137 6.83 -25.96 43.89
CA LYS A 137 7.29 -27.23 44.45
C LYS A 137 7.65 -28.28 43.39
N GLY A 138 7.21 -28.06 42.16
CA GLY A 138 7.44 -28.96 41.04
C GLY A 138 6.31 -28.90 40.01
N SER A 139 6.40 -29.75 38.98
CA SER A 139 5.34 -29.92 37.99
C SER A 139 4.23 -30.81 38.53
N TYR A 140 2.98 -30.49 38.23
CA TYR A 140 1.84 -31.34 38.54
C TYR A 140 1.93 -32.65 37.76
N MET A 141 1.77 -33.78 38.42
CA MET A 141 1.84 -35.13 37.84
C MET A 141 3.07 -35.30 36.90
N ASN A 142 4.22 -34.82 37.32
CA ASN A 142 5.49 -34.84 36.54
C ASN A 142 5.39 -34.22 35.13
N GLY A 143 4.41 -33.33 34.90
CA GLY A 143 4.24 -32.64 33.62
C GLY A 143 3.38 -33.38 32.60
N GLU A 144 2.69 -34.46 32.96
CA GLU A 144 1.83 -35.22 32.03
C GLU A 144 0.72 -34.37 31.39
N HIS A 145 0.30 -33.29 32.07
CA HIS A 145 -0.72 -32.36 31.57
C HIS A 145 -0.13 -31.07 30.95
N ASP A 146 1.18 -30.98 30.87
CA ASP A 146 1.83 -29.86 30.22
C ASP A 146 1.60 -29.95 28.70
N ARG A 147 1.42 -28.77 28.04
CA ARG A 147 1.35 -28.65 26.60
C ARG A 147 2.53 -27.83 26.10
N LEU A 148 3.28 -28.38 25.16
CA LEU A 148 4.37 -27.64 24.54
C LEU A 148 3.84 -26.50 23.65
N PRO A 149 4.57 -25.38 23.56
CA PRO A 149 4.20 -24.31 22.63
C PRO A 149 4.36 -24.79 21.18
N VAL A 150 3.45 -24.34 20.31
CA VAL A 150 3.53 -24.58 18.86
C VAL A 150 4.04 -23.30 18.20
N PRO A 151 5.15 -23.34 17.45
CA PRO A 151 5.66 -22.16 16.76
C PRO A 151 4.67 -21.68 15.70
N GLY A 152 4.69 -20.39 15.41
CA GLY A 152 3.92 -19.81 14.32
C GLY A 152 4.38 -20.33 12.95
N LYS A 153 3.52 -20.15 11.96
CA LYS A 153 3.77 -20.55 10.57
C LYS A 153 4.73 -19.59 9.89
N ASN A 154 5.54 -20.11 8.97
CA ASN A 154 6.32 -19.29 8.07
C ASN A 154 5.44 -18.72 6.95
N LEU A 155 5.69 -17.49 6.56
CA LEU A 155 5.08 -16.84 5.40
C LEU A 155 6.13 -16.59 4.34
N THR A 156 5.81 -16.90 3.09
CA THR A 156 6.60 -16.50 1.92
C THR A 156 5.91 -15.29 1.29
N LEU A 157 6.62 -14.18 1.19
CA LEU A 157 6.11 -12.97 0.53
C LEU A 157 6.41 -13.01 -0.95
N SER A 158 5.53 -12.38 -1.74
CA SER A 158 5.71 -12.17 -3.19
C SER A 158 6.68 -11.03 -3.53
N ILE A 159 7.06 -10.24 -2.53
CA ILE A 159 7.97 -9.11 -2.70
C ILE A 159 9.34 -9.56 -3.20
N ASP A 160 9.73 -9.07 -4.36
CA ASP A 160 11.09 -9.23 -4.87
C ASP A 160 12.03 -8.24 -4.14
N TYR A 161 13.03 -8.78 -3.44
CA TYR A 161 13.96 -7.99 -2.64
C TYR A 161 14.71 -6.93 -3.47
N LYS A 162 15.20 -7.32 -4.64
CA LYS A 162 15.98 -6.40 -5.51
C LYS A 162 15.09 -5.29 -6.07
N LEU A 163 13.87 -5.66 -6.44
CA LEU A 163 12.89 -4.73 -6.99
C LEU A 163 12.42 -3.71 -5.93
N GLN A 164 12.14 -4.19 -4.73
CA GLN A 164 11.76 -3.34 -3.59
C GLN A 164 12.89 -2.38 -3.22
N ALA A 165 14.13 -2.87 -3.11
CA ALA A 165 15.29 -2.07 -2.80
C ALA A 165 15.56 -0.99 -3.87
N LEU A 166 15.42 -1.35 -5.15
CA LEU A 166 15.52 -0.40 -6.25
C LEU A 166 14.46 0.68 -6.15
N GLY A 167 13.20 0.30 -5.94
CA GLY A 167 12.08 1.25 -5.84
C GLY A 167 12.25 2.24 -4.68
N GLU A 168 12.68 1.79 -3.51
CA GLU A 168 12.96 2.66 -2.36
C GLU A 168 14.11 3.63 -2.65
N ARG A 169 15.18 3.14 -3.30
CA ARG A 169 16.30 3.98 -3.74
C ARG A 169 15.86 5.05 -4.76
N LEU A 170 15.05 4.69 -5.74
CA LEU A 170 14.56 5.62 -6.75
C LEU A 170 13.68 6.74 -6.18
N LEU A 171 12.93 6.46 -5.13
CA LEU A 171 12.08 7.43 -4.45
C LEU A 171 12.76 8.17 -3.28
N GLU A 172 14.04 7.91 -3.01
CA GLU A 172 14.76 8.61 -1.96
C GLU A 172 14.69 10.14 -2.13
N GLY A 173 14.28 10.84 -1.06
CA GLY A 173 14.11 12.30 -1.07
C GLY A 173 12.94 12.81 -1.91
N LYS A 174 11.97 11.94 -2.23
CA LYS A 174 10.73 12.26 -2.95
C LYS A 174 9.53 11.73 -2.15
N ILE A 175 8.38 12.33 -2.35
CA ILE A 175 7.12 11.84 -1.80
C ILE A 175 6.37 11.11 -2.91
N GLY A 176 6.02 9.85 -2.67
CA GLY A 176 5.35 9.08 -3.70
C GLY A 176 5.23 7.60 -3.41
N SER A 177 4.90 6.84 -4.44
CA SER A 177 4.69 5.40 -4.36
C SER A 177 5.07 4.71 -5.68
N ILE A 178 5.58 3.50 -5.57
CA ILE A 178 5.73 2.55 -6.68
C ILE A 178 5.06 1.25 -6.26
N VAL A 179 4.15 0.75 -7.09
CA VAL A 179 3.51 -0.56 -6.90
C VAL A 179 3.68 -1.37 -8.17
N ALA A 180 4.19 -2.60 -8.03
CA ALA A 180 4.29 -3.54 -9.14
C ALA A 180 3.53 -4.84 -8.80
N ILE A 181 2.76 -5.36 -9.75
CA ILE A 181 1.90 -6.53 -9.60
C ILE A 181 2.22 -7.51 -10.73
N GLU A 182 2.28 -8.80 -10.43
CA GLU A 182 2.24 -9.86 -11.45
C GLU A 182 0.79 -10.04 -11.92
N PRO A 183 0.46 -9.73 -13.20
CA PRO A 183 -0.93 -9.75 -13.66
C PRO A 183 -1.59 -11.13 -13.58
N SER A 184 -0.82 -12.20 -13.76
CA SER A 184 -1.33 -13.57 -13.80
C SER A 184 -1.73 -14.14 -12.45
N THR A 185 -1.30 -13.54 -11.34
CA THR A 185 -1.54 -14.05 -9.98
C THR A 185 -2.11 -13.01 -9.03
N GLY A 186 -1.90 -11.72 -9.29
CA GLY A 186 -2.20 -10.63 -8.35
C GLY A 186 -1.11 -10.43 -7.28
N GLU A 187 -0.05 -11.22 -7.31
CA GLU A 187 1.09 -11.08 -6.40
C GLU A 187 1.74 -9.70 -6.53
N ILE A 188 1.92 -9.00 -5.41
CA ILE A 188 2.61 -7.71 -5.37
C ILE A 188 4.11 -7.94 -5.33
N LEU A 189 4.80 -7.57 -6.39
CA LEU A 189 6.25 -7.76 -6.57
C LEU A 189 7.08 -6.69 -5.84
N CYS A 190 6.58 -5.47 -5.76
CA CYS A 190 7.09 -4.44 -4.87
C CYS A 190 5.98 -3.46 -4.49
N MET A 191 6.09 -2.91 -3.28
CA MET A 191 5.20 -1.88 -2.75
C MET A 191 6.04 -0.86 -2.00
N VAL A 192 6.33 0.23 -2.66
CA VAL A 192 7.17 1.31 -2.14
C VAL A 192 6.30 2.51 -1.78
N SER A 193 6.43 2.97 -0.56
CA SER A 193 5.88 4.23 -0.08
C SER A 193 7.02 5.12 0.42
N SER A 194 7.13 6.31 -0.12
CA SER A 194 8.17 7.27 0.25
C SER A 194 7.58 8.57 0.78
N PRO A 195 8.16 9.19 1.84
CA PRO A 195 9.29 8.67 2.61
C PRO A 195 8.99 7.35 3.29
N THR A 196 10.04 6.53 3.43
CA THR A 196 10.00 5.29 4.22
C THR A 196 10.82 5.43 5.49
N TYR A 197 10.88 4.38 6.28
CA TYR A 197 11.72 4.28 7.47
C TYR A 197 12.41 2.91 7.53
N ASP A 198 13.45 2.80 8.33
CA ASP A 198 14.09 1.51 8.57
C ASP A 198 13.22 0.68 9.54
N PRO A 199 12.73 -0.52 9.15
CA PRO A 199 11.90 -1.36 10.02
C PRO A 199 12.61 -1.75 11.32
N ARG A 200 13.95 -1.76 11.34
CA ARG A 200 14.75 -2.04 12.55
C ARG A 200 14.58 -0.99 13.64
N LEU A 201 14.15 0.24 13.30
CA LEU A 201 13.81 1.28 14.28
C LEU A 201 12.55 0.96 15.08
N MET A 202 11.72 0.06 14.55
CA MET A 202 10.45 -0.35 15.17
C MET A 202 10.56 -1.64 15.99
N VAL A 203 11.78 -1.96 16.42
CA VAL A 203 12.08 -3.13 17.26
C VAL A 203 12.80 -2.70 18.52
N GLY A 204 12.61 -3.44 19.60
CA GLY A 204 13.38 -3.27 20.83
C GLY A 204 12.93 -2.11 21.71
N ARG A 205 13.79 -1.73 22.65
CA ARG A 205 13.48 -0.75 23.70
C ARG A 205 13.17 0.66 23.19
N LEU A 206 13.81 1.05 22.08
CA LEU A 206 13.66 2.39 21.49
C LEU A 206 12.45 2.51 20.57
N ARG A 207 11.72 1.40 20.32
CA ARG A 207 10.57 1.41 19.40
C ARG A 207 9.57 2.55 19.68
N SER A 208 9.18 2.73 20.94
CA SER A 208 8.17 3.74 21.30
C SER A 208 8.66 5.16 21.08
N GLU A 209 9.94 5.42 21.32
CA GLU A 209 10.56 6.73 21.07
C GLU A 209 10.71 6.97 19.56
N ASN A 210 11.23 6.00 18.82
CA ASN A 210 11.34 6.06 17.38
C ASN A 210 9.97 6.27 16.72
N HIS A 211 8.94 5.56 17.17
CA HIS A 211 7.57 5.76 16.68
C HIS A 211 7.07 7.19 16.93
N LYS A 212 7.35 7.79 18.09
CA LYS A 212 6.99 9.18 18.38
C LYS A 212 7.70 10.15 17.43
N VAL A 213 8.97 9.94 17.15
CA VAL A 213 9.74 10.76 16.19
C VAL A 213 9.13 10.64 14.80
N LEU A 214 8.96 9.41 14.29
CA LEU A 214 8.40 9.16 12.97
C LEU A 214 6.95 9.68 12.82
N SER A 215 6.14 9.62 13.88
CA SER A 215 4.76 10.10 13.86
C SER A 215 4.63 11.63 13.84
N ARG A 216 5.64 12.35 14.34
CA ARG A 216 5.70 13.82 14.33
C ARG A 216 6.32 14.39 13.06
N ASP A 217 6.95 13.55 12.26
CA ASP A 217 7.56 13.97 11.01
C ASP A 217 6.49 14.46 10.02
N SER A 218 6.63 15.70 9.57
CA SER A 218 5.71 16.35 8.63
C SER A 218 5.62 15.63 7.27
N TRP A 219 6.65 14.86 6.91
CA TRP A 219 6.69 14.06 5.69
C TRP A 219 5.94 12.72 5.82
N LYS A 220 5.46 12.40 7.03
CA LYS A 220 4.62 11.23 7.34
C LYS A 220 5.21 9.90 6.85
N PRO A 221 6.41 9.53 7.32
CA PRO A 221 7.07 8.28 6.88
C PRO A 221 6.29 7.00 7.27
N LEU A 222 5.44 7.06 8.30
CA LEU A 222 4.60 5.93 8.71
C LEU A 222 3.40 5.69 7.77
N LEU A 223 3.07 6.64 6.88
CA LEU A 223 1.94 6.51 5.97
C LEU A 223 2.29 5.60 4.80
N ASN A 224 1.59 4.48 4.65
CA ASN A 224 1.69 3.65 3.45
C ASN A 224 0.90 4.29 2.29
N ARG A 225 1.58 5.14 1.50
CA ARG A 225 0.96 5.85 0.39
C ARG A 225 0.44 4.94 -0.70
N SER A 226 1.01 3.74 -0.84
CA SER A 226 0.61 2.78 -1.87
C SER A 226 -0.86 2.38 -1.77
N ILE A 227 -1.37 2.25 -0.54
CA ILE A 227 -2.75 1.79 -0.26
C ILE A 227 -3.60 2.83 0.47
N MET A 228 -2.98 3.87 1.02
CA MET A 228 -3.68 4.91 1.81
C MET A 228 -3.70 6.28 1.13
N GLY A 229 -2.77 6.56 0.22
CA GLY A 229 -2.76 7.78 -0.57
C GLY A 229 -3.96 7.80 -1.53
N GLN A 230 -4.78 8.84 -1.48
CA GLN A 230 -5.93 9.02 -2.36
C GLN A 230 -5.66 10.22 -3.25
N TYR A 231 -5.33 9.95 -4.51
CA TYR A 231 -4.85 10.94 -5.45
C TYR A 231 -5.70 10.96 -6.71
N PRO A 232 -5.84 12.09 -7.42
CA PRO A 232 -6.36 12.08 -8.77
C PRO A 232 -5.50 11.17 -9.66
N PRO A 233 -6.09 10.19 -10.36
CA PRO A 233 -5.32 9.28 -11.22
C PRO A 233 -4.78 9.97 -12.48
N GLY A 234 -5.29 11.15 -12.81
CA GLY A 234 -4.93 11.88 -14.02
C GLY A 234 -5.19 11.07 -15.28
N SER A 235 -4.42 11.31 -16.32
CA SER A 235 -4.63 10.71 -17.64
C SER A 235 -4.45 9.18 -17.70
N THR A 236 -3.98 8.52 -16.65
CA THR A 236 -4.00 7.04 -16.59
C THR A 236 -5.44 6.53 -16.61
N PHE A 237 -6.37 7.31 -16.08
CA PHE A 237 -7.81 7.03 -16.05
C PHE A 237 -8.48 7.04 -17.44
N LYS A 238 -7.86 7.64 -18.47
CA LYS A 238 -8.39 7.63 -19.83
C LYS A 238 -8.52 6.24 -20.44
N THR A 239 -7.74 5.28 -19.97
CA THR A 239 -7.86 3.88 -20.39
C THR A 239 -9.20 3.30 -20.00
N THR A 240 -9.71 3.61 -18.79
CA THR A 240 -11.05 3.18 -18.34
C THR A 240 -12.15 3.84 -19.17
N GLN A 241 -11.93 5.08 -19.57
CA GLN A 241 -12.89 5.84 -20.40
C GLN A 241 -13.01 5.23 -21.79
N GLY A 242 -11.87 4.91 -22.44
CA GLY A 242 -11.85 4.24 -23.74
C GLY A 242 -12.61 2.93 -23.72
N LEU A 243 -12.37 2.08 -22.70
CA LEU A 243 -13.06 0.81 -22.51
C LEU A 243 -14.57 1.01 -22.31
N THR A 244 -14.96 1.98 -21.49
CA THR A 244 -16.37 2.29 -21.21
C THR A 244 -17.10 2.79 -22.45
N PHE A 245 -16.50 3.74 -23.18
CA PHE A 245 -17.12 4.33 -24.36
C PHE A 245 -17.27 3.33 -25.50
N LEU A 246 -16.30 2.43 -25.70
CA LEU A 246 -16.41 1.34 -26.67
C LEU A 246 -17.50 0.35 -26.24
N SER A 247 -17.50 -0.10 -24.99
CA SER A 247 -18.44 -1.10 -24.49
C SER A 247 -19.89 -0.58 -24.47
N GLU A 248 -20.05 0.71 -24.25
CA GLU A 248 -21.36 1.36 -24.33
C GLU A 248 -21.74 1.80 -25.76
N GLY A 249 -20.89 1.57 -26.77
CA GLY A 249 -21.17 1.97 -28.14
C GLY A 249 -21.29 3.49 -28.33
N ILE A 250 -20.68 4.27 -27.45
CA ILE A 250 -20.62 5.74 -27.58
C ILE A 250 -19.66 6.11 -28.71
N VAL A 251 -18.60 5.33 -28.86
CA VAL A 251 -17.60 5.44 -29.93
C VAL A 251 -17.33 4.06 -30.53
N THR A 252 -16.82 4.05 -31.75
CA THR A 252 -16.13 2.92 -32.37
C THR A 252 -14.63 3.17 -32.33
N PRO A 253 -13.76 2.18 -32.57
CA PRO A 253 -12.31 2.41 -32.61
C PRO A 253 -11.87 3.49 -33.61
N SER A 254 -12.67 3.70 -34.67
CA SER A 254 -12.40 4.69 -35.73
C SER A 254 -13.10 6.04 -35.53
N THR A 255 -13.95 6.19 -34.51
CA THR A 255 -14.65 7.46 -34.25
C THR A 255 -13.66 8.56 -33.90
N PRO A 256 -13.53 9.65 -34.71
CA PRO A 256 -12.64 10.74 -34.40
C PRO A 256 -13.35 11.84 -33.62
N PHE A 257 -12.62 12.53 -32.74
CA PHE A 257 -13.08 13.78 -32.15
C PHE A 257 -12.08 14.91 -32.39
N PRO A 258 -12.58 16.16 -32.55
CA PRO A 258 -11.72 17.32 -32.73
C PRO A 258 -11.06 17.74 -31.41
N CYS A 259 -9.83 18.26 -31.52
CA CYS A 259 -9.09 18.85 -30.42
C CYS A 259 -8.32 20.07 -30.92
N SER A 260 -8.84 21.25 -30.75
CA SER A 260 -8.20 22.52 -31.12
C SER A 260 -7.56 23.14 -29.86
N GLY A 261 -6.41 22.57 -29.43
CA GLY A 261 -5.74 22.94 -28.17
C GLY A 261 -6.51 22.51 -26.90
N GLY A 262 -7.55 21.65 -27.06
CA GLY A 262 -8.36 21.17 -25.97
C GLY A 262 -9.80 20.90 -26.34
N PHE A 263 -10.63 20.62 -25.31
CA PHE A 263 -12.07 20.59 -25.42
C PHE A 263 -12.62 22.00 -25.26
N ASN A 264 -13.24 22.52 -26.31
CA ASN A 264 -13.80 23.87 -26.35
C ASN A 264 -15.27 23.79 -26.72
N PHE A 265 -16.17 23.94 -25.76
CA PHE A 265 -17.59 23.85 -26.01
C PHE A 265 -18.43 24.66 -25.01
N ARG A 266 -19.36 25.49 -25.53
CA ARG A 266 -20.30 26.32 -24.73
C ARG A 266 -19.60 27.13 -23.62
N GLY A 267 -18.44 27.72 -23.93
CA GLY A 267 -17.68 28.55 -22.99
C GLY A 267 -16.81 27.77 -21.98
N LEU A 268 -16.88 26.44 -22.00
CA LEU A 268 -15.98 25.60 -21.21
C LEU A 268 -14.74 25.25 -22.02
N HIS A 269 -13.57 25.41 -21.39
CA HIS A 269 -12.28 25.03 -21.96
C HIS A 269 -11.55 24.05 -21.05
N VAL A 270 -11.16 22.89 -21.59
CA VAL A 270 -10.22 21.96 -20.95
C VAL A 270 -9.00 21.84 -21.86
N GLY A 271 -7.89 22.44 -21.45
CA GLY A 271 -6.69 22.53 -22.26
C GLY A 271 -6.08 21.17 -22.61
N CYS A 272 -5.39 21.11 -23.76
CA CYS A 272 -4.63 19.94 -24.21
C CYS A 272 -3.30 20.42 -24.81
N HIS A 273 -2.30 19.54 -24.81
CA HIS A 273 -1.03 19.81 -25.51
C HIS A 273 -1.17 19.62 -27.02
N GLY A 274 -0.18 20.10 -27.79
CA GLY A 274 -0.17 20.01 -29.26
C GLY A 274 -0.05 18.58 -29.78
N HIS A 275 -0.95 18.20 -30.66
CA HIS A 275 -0.94 16.93 -31.42
C HIS A 275 -1.86 17.07 -32.66
N PRO A 276 -1.76 16.17 -33.66
CA PRO A 276 -2.68 16.16 -34.78
C PRO A 276 -4.15 16.05 -34.34
N SER A 277 -5.08 16.58 -35.15
CA SER A 277 -6.52 16.56 -34.88
C SER A 277 -7.29 16.56 -36.22
N PRO A 278 -8.45 15.84 -36.33
CA PRO A 278 -9.06 15.00 -35.30
C PRO A 278 -8.34 13.66 -35.12
N LEU A 279 -8.52 13.02 -33.95
CA LEU A 279 -7.91 11.71 -33.65
C LEU A 279 -8.98 10.69 -33.26
N PRO A 280 -8.87 9.42 -33.70
CA PRO A 280 -9.60 8.29 -33.14
C PRO A 280 -8.96 7.77 -31.85
N LEU A 281 -9.51 6.70 -31.25
CA LEU A 281 -9.17 6.24 -29.90
C LEU A 281 -7.67 5.92 -29.69
N VAL A 282 -7.09 5.09 -30.56
CA VAL A 282 -5.69 4.61 -30.37
C VAL A 282 -4.69 5.77 -30.38
N PRO A 283 -4.68 6.66 -31.37
CA PRO A 283 -3.81 7.86 -31.33
C PRO A 283 -4.16 8.81 -30.17
N SER A 284 -5.43 8.91 -29.77
CA SER A 284 -5.84 9.74 -28.62
C SER A 284 -5.29 9.23 -27.29
N LEU A 285 -5.16 7.92 -27.11
CA LEU A 285 -4.48 7.31 -25.98
C LEU A 285 -2.98 7.55 -26.03
N SER A 286 -2.37 7.36 -27.21
CA SER A 286 -0.93 7.54 -27.43
C SER A 286 -0.45 8.97 -27.14
N THR A 287 -1.21 9.95 -27.61
CA THR A 287 -0.94 11.38 -27.37
C THR A 287 -1.55 11.90 -26.08
N SER A 288 -2.36 11.10 -25.38
CA SER A 288 -3.09 11.52 -24.17
C SER A 288 -4.03 12.73 -24.40
N CYS A 289 -4.75 12.77 -25.52
CA CYS A 289 -5.65 13.86 -25.90
C CYS A 289 -6.76 14.08 -24.85
N ASN A 290 -6.84 15.26 -24.25
CA ASN A 290 -7.94 15.60 -23.32
C ASN A 290 -9.27 15.78 -24.07
N GLY A 291 -9.23 16.41 -25.24
CA GLY A 291 -10.43 16.68 -26.05
C GLY A 291 -11.22 15.42 -26.36
N TYR A 292 -10.53 14.34 -26.78
CA TYR A 292 -11.19 13.08 -27.14
C TYR A 292 -12.03 12.52 -25.98
N PHE A 293 -11.45 12.43 -24.80
CA PHE A 293 -12.13 11.83 -23.63
C PHE A 293 -13.20 12.75 -23.05
N CYS A 294 -13.02 14.06 -23.14
CA CYS A 294 -14.09 15.00 -22.80
C CYS A 294 -15.30 14.84 -23.72
N TRP A 295 -15.10 14.76 -25.04
CA TRP A 295 -16.20 14.51 -25.98
C TRP A 295 -16.89 13.19 -25.71
N GLY A 296 -16.14 12.10 -25.48
CA GLY A 296 -16.71 10.80 -25.17
C GLY A 296 -17.63 10.84 -23.94
N LEU A 297 -17.16 11.44 -22.83
CA LEU A 297 -18.00 11.59 -21.64
C LEU A 297 -19.22 12.48 -21.87
N TYR A 298 -19.03 13.61 -22.56
CA TYR A 298 -20.13 14.51 -22.88
C TYR A 298 -21.25 13.79 -23.64
N TYR A 299 -20.89 13.02 -24.68
CA TYR A 299 -21.86 12.23 -25.44
C TYR A 299 -22.47 11.09 -24.64
N MET A 300 -21.70 10.42 -23.77
CA MET A 300 -22.25 9.37 -22.93
C MET A 300 -23.30 9.92 -21.96
N ILE A 301 -22.94 10.93 -21.16
CA ILE A 301 -23.83 11.50 -20.13
C ILE A 301 -25.05 12.18 -20.76
N GLY A 302 -24.86 12.79 -21.92
CA GLY A 302 -25.97 13.44 -22.67
C GLY A 302 -26.88 12.48 -23.44
N ASN A 303 -26.61 11.18 -23.50
CA ASN A 303 -27.34 10.22 -24.30
C ASN A 303 -28.66 9.77 -23.64
N LYS A 304 -29.62 10.69 -23.58
CA LYS A 304 -30.96 10.41 -23.01
C LYS A 304 -31.70 9.31 -23.74
N LYS A 305 -31.45 9.12 -25.04
CA LYS A 305 -32.09 8.05 -25.82
C LYS A 305 -31.70 6.67 -25.29
N LYS A 306 -30.45 6.52 -24.88
CA LYS A 306 -29.92 5.24 -24.35
C LYS A 306 -30.18 5.07 -22.85
N TYR A 307 -30.00 6.10 -22.05
CA TYR A 307 -30.01 5.97 -20.59
C TYR A 307 -31.26 6.56 -19.92
N GLY A 308 -32.09 7.33 -20.64
CA GLY A 308 -33.23 8.02 -20.06
C GLY A 308 -32.84 9.32 -19.35
N THR A 309 -32.05 9.26 -18.31
CA THR A 309 -31.63 10.42 -17.52
C THR A 309 -30.10 10.57 -17.48
N VAL A 310 -29.59 11.75 -17.11
CA VAL A 310 -28.18 11.97 -16.88
C VAL A 310 -27.69 11.23 -15.63
N GLN A 311 -28.58 11.01 -14.67
CA GLN A 311 -28.32 10.24 -13.45
C GLN A 311 -28.06 8.75 -13.79
N ASP A 312 -28.88 8.16 -14.65
CA ASP A 312 -28.72 6.77 -15.07
C ASP A 312 -27.44 6.59 -15.89
N ALA A 313 -27.11 7.53 -16.78
CA ALA A 313 -25.85 7.53 -17.52
C ALA A 313 -24.66 7.61 -16.60
N MET A 314 -24.69 8.47 -15.58
CA MET A 314 -23.63 8.61 -14.60
C MET A 314 -23.45 7.36 -13.73
N ASN A 315 -24.53 6.76 -13.28
CA ASN A 315 -24.48 5.53 -12.50
C ASN A 315 -23.93 4.37 -13.36
N LYS A 316 -24.30 4.28 -14.64
CA LYS A 316 -23.74 3.31 -15.57
C LYS A 316 -22.23 3.51 -15.77
N TRP A 317 -21.79 4.75 -15.95
CA TRP A 317 -20.36 5.07 -15.99
C TRP A 317 -19.64 4.63 -14.72
N ARG A 318 -20.23 4.93 -13.56
CA ARG A 318 -19.67 4.52 -12.26
C ARG A 318 -19.54 3.01 -12.13
N ASP A 319 -20.52 2.24 -12.58
CA ASP A 319 -20.51 0.78 -12.52
C ASP A 319 -19.31 0.19 -13.28
N TYR A 320 -18.96 0.77 -14.45
CA TYR A 320 -17.72 0.41 -15.15
C TYR A 320 -16.49 0.70 -14.32
N MET A 321 -16.38 1.88 -13.70
CA MET A 321 -15.23 2.24 -12.86
C MET A 321 -15.10 1.28 -11.67
N VAL A 322 -16.21 0.96 -11.02
CA VAL A 322 -16.25 0.01 -9.90
C VAL A 322 -15.82 -1.39 -10.38
N SER A 323 -16.30 -1.87 -11.52
CA SER A 323 -15.91 -3.17 -12.05
C SER A 323 -14.40 -3.27 -12.37
N MET A 324 -13.73 -2.14 -12.61
CA MET A 324 -12.30 -2.04 -12.86
C MET A 324 -11.47 -1.82 -11.58
N GLY A 325 -12.06 -1.93 -10.39
CA GLY A 325 -11.34 -1.87 -9.12
C GLY A 325 -11.29 -0.50 -8.44
N PHE A 326 -12.13 0.46 -8.84
CA PHE A 326 -12.13 1.80 -8.24
C PHE A 326 -13.33 2.03 -7.32
N GLY A 327 -13.17 2.92 -6.34
CA GLY A 327 -14.26 3.36 -5.46
C GLY A 327 -14.59 2.42 -4.31
N TYR A 328 -13.88 1.33 -4.15
CA TYR A 328 -13.96 0.40 -3.01
C TYR A 328 -12.56 -0.12 -2.64
N ARG A 329 -12.45 -0.82 -1.53
CA ARG A 329 -11.22 -1.50 -1.13
C ARG A 329 -11.08 -2.78 -1.94
N LEU A 330 -9.94 -2.97 -2.61
CA LEU A 330 -9.68 -4.19 -3.37
C LEU A 330 -9.63 -5.44 -2.48
N GLY A 331 -9.23 -5.26 -1.23
CA GLY A 331 -9.08 -6.34 -0.27
C GLY A 331 -7.63 -6.83 -0.14
N VAL A 332 -6.66 -5.94 -0.37
CA VAL A 332 -5.24 -6.28 -0.16
C VAL A 332 -5.02 -6.81 1.25
N ASP A 333 -4.15 -7.80 1.38
CA ASP A 333 -3.80 -8.45 2.65
C ASP A 333 -2.93 -7.58 3.58
N LEU A 334 -3.12 -6.27 3.53
CA LEU A 334 -2.47 -5.28 4.39
C LEU A 334 -3.51 -4.36 5.04
N PRO A 335 -3.30 -3.93 6.29
CA PRO A 335 -4.26 -3.08 6.99
C PRO A 335 -4.22 -1.64 6.48
N GLY A 336 -5.35 -0.95 6.58
CA GLY A 336 -5.44 0.48 6.33
C GLY A 336 -5.77 0.89 4.90
N GLU A 337 -6.05 -0.06 4.00
CA GLU A 337 -6.44 0.22 2.62
C GLU A 337 -7.57 1.25 2.53
N LYS A 338 -7.42 2.24 1.65
CA LYS A 338 -8.43 3.25 1.32
C LYS A 338 -9.11 2.90 0.00
N ARG A 339 -10.38 3.28 -0.11
CA ARG A 339 -11.22 2.94 -1.27
C ARG A 339 -11.04 3.86 -2.48
N GLY A 340 -10.37 5.03 -2.31
CA GLY A 340 -10.48 6.10 -3.28
C GLY A 340 -11.89 6.68 -3.32
N PHE A 341 -12.19 7.44 -4.37
CA PHE A 341 -13.54 7.99 -4.54
C PHE A 341 -13.92 8.01 -6.01
N ILE A 342 -15.06 7.40 -6.32
CA ILE A 342 -15.75 7.48 -7.62
C ILE A 342 -17.15 8.03 -7.35
N PRO A 343 -17.47 9.23 -7.87
CA PRO A 343 -18.76 9.84 -7.64
C PRO A 343 -19.89 9.05 -8.32
N ASN A 344 -21.08 9.10 -7.73
CA ASN A 344 -22.33 8.65 -8.32
C ASN A 344 -23.22 9.86 -8.60
N ALA A 345 -24.36 9.63 -9.25
CA ALA A 345 -25.31 10.70 -9.57
C ALA A 345 -25.77 11.50 -8.34
N SER A 346 -25.98 10.84 -7.20
CA SER A 346 -26.47 11.50 -5.98
C SER A 346 -25.49 12.55 -5.42
N VAL A 347 -24.20 12.39 -5.67
CA VAL A 347 -23.17 13.39 -5.28
C VAL A 347 -23.43 14.70 -6.02
N TYR A 348 -23.68 14.61 -7.33
CA TYR A 348 -23.92 15.77 -8.17
C TYR A 348 -25.33 16.35 -7.99
N ASP A 349 -26.34 15.51 -7.79
CA ASP A 349 -27.69 15.96 -7.46
C ASP A 349 -27.71 16.80 -6.19
N LYS A 350 -26.96 16.37 -5.17
CA LYS A 350 -26.82 17.12 -3.92
C LYS A 350 -26.04 18.42 -4.12
N ALA A 351 -24.92 18.38 -4.87
CA ALA A 351 -24.06 19.53 -5.08
C ALA A 351 -24.72 20.61 -5.97
N TYR A 352 -25.46 20.20 -6.99
CA TYR A 352 -26.04 21.07 -8.01
C TYR A 352 -27.57 21.09 -7.99
N ARG A 353 -28.22 20.59 -6.93
CA ARG A 353 -29.68 20.55 -6.76
C ARG A 353 -30.39 19.89 -7.96
N GLY A 354 -29.81 18.81 -8.51
CA GLY A 354 -30.29 18.11 -9.68
C GLY A 354 -30.06 18.81 -11.03
N SER A 355 -29.49 20.01 -11.04
CA SER A 355 -29.24 20.80 -12.25
C SER A 355 -27.80 20.68 -12.71
N TRP A 356 -27.44 19.54 -13.31
CA TRP A 356 -26.09 19.27 -13.84
C TRP A 356 -26.18 18.45 -15.13
N ASN A 357 -25.07 18.41 -15.87
CA ASN A 357 -24.93 17.68 -17.13
C ASN A 357 -23.48 17.25 -17.37
N GLY A 358 -23.19 16.66 -18.53
CA GLY A 358 -21.85 16.19 -18.87
C GLY A 358 -20.77 17.28 -18.86
N LEU A 359 -21.11 18.55 -19.10
CA LEU A 359 -20.15 19.66 -19.02
C LEU A 359 -19.78 19.98 -17.58
N THR A 360 -20.75 19.89 -16.65
CA THR A 360 -20.53 20.14 -15.22
C THR A 360 -19.46 19.21 -14.62
N ILE A 361 -19.43 17.96 -15.09
CA ILE A 361 -18.60 16.88 -14.55
C ILE A 361 -17.45 16.48 -15.49
N ILE A 362 -17.16 17.28 -16.51
CA ILE A 362 -16.26 16.89 -17.62
C ILE A 362 -14.87 16.45 -17.17
N SER A 363 -14.36 17.01 -16.07
CA SER A 363 -13.02 16.73 -15.54
C SER A 363 -12.79 15.29 -15.11
N ILE A 364 -13.88 14.55 -14.77
CA ILE A 364 -13.74 13.13 -14.41
C ILE A 364 -13.30 12.27 -15.59
N SER A 365 -13.55 12.70 -16.84
CA SER A 365 -13.13 11.99 -18.05
C SER A 365 -11.61 11.91 -18.21
N ILE A 366 -10.87 12.79 -17.56
CA ILE A 366 -9.41 12.85 -17.60
C ILE A 366 -8.77 12.49 -16.24
N GLY A 367 -9.57 11.89 -15.33
CA GLY A 367 -9.10 11.47 -14.01
C GLY A 367 -8.80 12.62 -13.05
N GLN A 368 -9.55 13.71 -13.18
CA GLN A 368 -9.49 14.90 -12.32
C GLN A 368 -10.85 15.13 -11.65
N GLY A 369 -11.04 16.27 -11.03
CA GLY A 369 -12.27 16.59 -10.29
C GLY A 369 -12.38 15.75 -9.02
N GLU A 370 -13.52 15.13 -8.82
CA GLU A 370 -13.85 14.36 -7.60
C GLU A 370 -13.21 12.96 -7.57
N VAL A 371 -12.69 12.47 -8.70
CA VAL A 371 -12.12 11.11 -8.80
C VAL A 371 -10.81 11.04 -8.05
N THR A 372 -10.71 10.09 -7.12
CA THR A 372 -9.44 9.74 -6.47
C THR A 372 -9.24 8.23 -6.46
N ALA A 373 -7.98 7.82 -6.58
CA ALA A 373 -7.54 6.43 -6.54
C ALA A 373 -6.27 6.29 -5.70
N THR A 374 -6.03 5.08 -5.18
CA THR A 374 -4.74 4.75 -4.58
C THR A 374 -3.75 4.29 -5.65
N PRO A 375 -2.43 4.43 -5.43
CA PRO A 375 -1.44 3.84 -6.33
C PRO A 375 -1.64 2.34 -6.59
N LEU A 376 -2.10 1.59 -5.59
CA LEU A 376 -2.47 0.18 -5.75
C LEU A 376 -3.61 0.00 -6.76
N GLN A 377 -4.66 0.81 -6.70
CA GLN A 377 -5.77 0.76 -7.68
C GLN A 377 -5.30 1.10 -9.09
N ILE A 378 -4.37 2.04 -9.24
CA ILE A 378 -3.77 2.37 -10.55
C ILE A 378 -2.93 1.18 -11.07
N ALA A 379 -2.12 0.53 -10.22
CA ALA A 379 -1.37 -0.66 -10.58
C ALA A 379 -2.29 -1.83 -10.97
N ASN A 380 -3.37 -2.02 -10.21
CA ASN A 380 -4.39 -3.03 -10.50
C ASN A 380 -5.09 -2.79 -11.85
N LEU A 381 -5.35 -1.52 -12.21
CA LEU A 381 -5.84 -1.19 -13.55
C LEU A 381 -4.84 -1.61 -14.63
N GLY A 382 -3.54 -1.38 -14.41
CA GLY A 382 -2.49 -1.85 -15.32
C GLY A 382 -2.52 -3.37 -15.49
N ALA A 383 -2.65 -4.13 -14.38
CA ALA A 383 -2.79 -5.59 -14.40
C ALA A 383 -4.09 -6.04 -15.11
N THR A 384 -5.20 -5.34 -14.87
CA THR A 384 -6.50 -5.61 -15.52
C THR A 384 -6.41 -5.47 -17.04
N ILE A 385 -5.77 -4.40 -17.52
CA ILE A 385 -5.57 -4.17 -18.96
C ILE A 385 -4.61 -5.22 -19.54
N ALA A 386 -3.54 -5.54 -18.83
CA ALA A 386 -2.59 -6.59 -19.20
C ALA A 386 -3.30 -7.94 -19.39
N ASN A 387 -4.22 -8.29 -18.52
CA ASN A 387 -5.02 -9.51 -18.57
C ASN A 387 -6.22 -9.44 -19.54
N ARG A 388 -6.45 -8.31 -20.22
CA ARG A 388 -7.60 -8.12 -21.14
C ARG A 388 -8.96 -8.27 -20.45
N GLY A 389 -9.11 -7.76 -19.21
CA GLY A 389 -10.43 -7.56 -18.61
C GLY A 389 -10.70 -8.28 -17.30
N TYR A 390 -9.69 -8.84 -16.65
CA TYR A 390 -9.84 -9.37 -15.29
C TYR A 390 -8.61 -9.07 -14.43
N TYR A 391 -8.77 -9.17 -13.12
CA TYR A 391 -7.68 -9.07 -12.15
C TYR A 391 -7.89 -10.07 -11.00
N TYR A 392 -6.81 -10.35 -10.31
CA TYR A 392 -6.82 -11.00 -9.00
C TYR A 392 -6.68 -9.94 -7.93
N VAL A 393 -7.25 -10.15 -6.76
CA VAL A 393 -7.06 -9.22 -5.64
C VAL A 393 -5.56 -9.15 -5.32
N PRO A 394 -4.96 -7.95 -5.38
CA PRO A 394 -3.53 -7.79 -5.10
C PRO A 394 -3.19 -8.22 -3.67
N HIS A 395 -2.11 -8.97 -3.49
CA HIS A 395 -1.68 -9.48 -2.19
C HIS A 395 -0.16 -9.61 -2.09
N VAL A 396 0.37 -9.58 -0.88
CA VAL A 396 1.81 -9.66 -0.59
C VAL A 396 2.25 -11.01 -0.04
N VAL A 397 1.34 -11.83 0.49
CA VAL A 397 1.66 -13.18 0.94
C VAL A 397 1.39 -14.17 -0.17
N LYS A 398 2.44 -14.87 -0.59
CA LYS A 398 2.41 -15.90 -1.64
C LYS A 398 2.08 -17.28 -1.08
N GLU A 399 2.67 -17.63 0.05
CA GLU A 399 2.51 -18.94 0.69
C GLU A 399 2.44 -18.83 2.21
N ILE A 400 1.60 -19.66 2.82
CA ILE A 400 1.53 -19.89 4.27
C ILE A 400 1.94 -21.34 4.52
N GLN A 401 2.92 -21.57 5.36
CA GLN A 401 3.41 -22.92 5.69
C GLN A 401 2.27 -23.84 6.16
N ASN A 402 2.09 -24.97 5.44
CA ASN A 402 1.05 -25.96 5.72
C ASN A 402 -0.38 -25.37 5.77
N ASP A 403 -0.66 -24.37 4.94
CA ASP A 403 -1.97 -23.74 4.83
C ASP A 403 -2.22 -23.24 3.41
N ASN A 404 -3.46 -22.92 3.10
CA ASN A 404 -3.84 -22.36 1.80
C ASN A 404 -4.06 -20.85 1.93
N LEU A 405 -3.81 -20.12 0.84
CA LEU A 405 -4.27 -18.75 0.70
C LEU A 405 -5.80 -18.71 0.66
N ASP A 406 -6.36 -17.60 1.13
CA ASP A 406 -7.79 -17.35 0.98
C ASP A 406 -8.17 -17.34 -0.52
N THR A 407 -9.32 -17.93 -0.83
CA THR A 407 -9.86 -17.98 -2.20
C THR A 407 -10.09 -16.59 -2.80
N LEU A 408 -10.21 -15.56 -1.96
CA LEU A 408 -10.26 -14.16 -2.37
C LEU A 408 -9.08 -13.80 -3.30
N TYR A 409 -7.89 -14.32 -3.05
CA TYR A 409 -6.67 -13.99 -3.81
C TYR A 409 -6.46 -14.86 -5.05
N THR A 410 -7.21 -15.95 -5.18
CA THR A 410 -7.08 -16.90 -6.31
C THR A 410 -8.20 -16.81 -7.32
N ASN A 411 -9.26 -16.06 -7.02
CA ASN A 411 -10.40 -15.88 -7.91
C ASN A 411 -10.22 -14.67 -8.84
N ARG A 412 -10.63 -14.84 -10.10
CA ARG A 412 -10.65 -13.76 -11.09
C ARG A 412 -11.84 -12.83 -10.87
N HIS A 413 -11.59 -11.55 -10.91
CA HIS A 413 -12.58 -10.49 -10.92
C HIS A 413 -12.69 -9.93 -12.33
N TYR A 414 -13.81 -10.18 -13.02
CA TYR A 414 -14.05 -9.71 -14.38
C TYR A 414 -14.66 -8.32 -14.37
N THR A 415 -14.21 -7.49 -15.31
CA THR A 415 -14.77 -6.15 -15.51
C THR A 415 -16.04 -6.21 -16.37
N MET A 416 -16.79 -5.12 -16.38
CA MET A 416 -17.97 -4.96 -17.25
C MET A 416 -17.59 -4.67 -18.72
N ALA A 417 -16.36 -4.20 -18.96
CA ALA A 417 -15.91 -3.90 -20.32
C ALA A 417 -15.70 -5.18 -21.13
N HIS A 418 -16.09 -5.15 -22.38
CA HIS A 418 -15.95 -6.29 -23.27
C HIS A 418 -14.49 -6.59 -23.55
N GLU A 419 -14.11 -7.87 -23.52
CA GLU A 419 -12.73 -8.34 -23.68
C GLU A 419 -12.10 -7.82 -24.99
N GLU A 420 -12.83 -7.86 -26.10
CA GLU A 420 -12.37 -7.39 -27.41
C GLU A 420 -11.94 -5.92 -27.45
N HIS A 421 -12.47 -5.09 -26.54
CA HIS A 421 -12.14 -3.67 -26.49
C HIS A 421 -10.79 -3.38 -25.82
N TYR A 422 -10.30 -4.32 -25.01
CA TYR A 422 -9.00 -4.16 -24.35
C TYR A 422 -7.85 -4.06 -25.34
N GLU A 423 -7.94 -4.77 -26.46
CA GLU A 423 -6.86 -4.77 -27.45
C GLU A 423 -6.64 -3.37 -28.04
N TYR A 424 -7.68 -2.57 -28.28
CA TYR A 424 -7.55 -1.19 -28.72
C TYR A 424 -6.86 -0.31 -27.69
N VAL A 425 -7.16 -0.51 -26.42
CA VAL A 425 -6.50 0.23 -25.32
C VAL A 425 -5.04 -0.20 -25.19
N VAL A 426 -4.74 -1.48 -25.30
CA VAL A 426 -3.37 -2.01 -25.31
C VAL A 426 -2.55 -1.44 -26.48
N GLN A 427 -3.12 -1.41 -27.68
CA GLN A 427 -2.49 -0.78 -28.85
C GLN A 427 -2.21 0.71 -28.62
N GLY A 428 -3.15 1.44 -28.00
CA GLY A 428 -2.95 2.84 -27.61
C GLY A 428 -1.81 3.03 -26.60
N MET A 429 -1.73 2.16 -25.60
CA MET A 429 -0.65 2.15 -24.60
C MET A 429 0.71 1.73 -25.21
N ARG A 430 0.69 0.80 -26.18
CA ARG A 430 1.90 0.42 -26.93
C ARG A 430 2.38 1.58 -27.82
N ALA A 431 1.47 2.23 -28.53
CA ALA A 431 1.78 3.41 -29.35
C ALA A 431 2.33 4.57 -28.50
N ALA A 432 1.81 4.74 -27.26
CA ALA A 432 2.37 5.71 -26.31
C ALA A 432 3.82 5.40 -25.96
N ALA A 433 4.16 4.12 -25.78
CA ALA A 433 5.51 3.66 -25.43
C ALA A 433 6.50 3.73 -26.61
N THR A 434 6.04 3.56 -27.85
CA THR A 434 6.91 3.58 -29.03
C THR A 434 7.19 4.99 -29.57
N GLY A 435 6.22 5.90 -29.52
CA GLY A 435 6.38 7.23 -30.12
C GLY A 435 5.55 8.34 -29.47
N GLY A 436 4.71 7.99 -28.47
CA GLY A 436 3.84 8.94 -27.78
C GLY A 436 4.41 9.47 -26.46
N THR A 437 3.53 9.67 -25.49
CA THR A 437 3.88 10.30 -24.21
C THR A 437 4.79 9.45 -23.32
N CYS A 438 4.90 8.14 -23.57
CA CYS A 438 5.78 7.20 -22.86
C CYS A 438 7.00 6.79 -23.70
N ARG A 439 7.39 7.56 -24.72
CA ARG A 439 8.47 7.20 -25.68
C ARG A 439 9.82 6.84 -25.05
N ALA A 440 10.07 7.26 -23.82
CA ALA A 440 11.27 6.85 -23.09
C ALA A 440 11.33 5.32 -22.84
N LEU A 441 10.22 4.60 -22.98
CA LEU A 441 10.17 3.13 -22.89
C LEU A 441 10.64 2.44 -24.18
N ALA A 442 10.71 3.16 -25.31
CA ALA A 442 11.15 2.60 -26.59
C ALA A 442 12.62 2.12 -26.59
N GLN A 443 13.43 2.57 -25.62
CA GLN A 443 14.82 2.15 -25.47
C GLN A 443 14.97 0.70 -24.99
N TYR A 444 13.91 0.11 -24.40
CA TYR A 444 13.93 -1.24 -23.89
C TYR A 444 13.46 -2.25 -24.93
N ASP A 445 14.00 -3.45 -24.87
CA ASP A 445 13.68 -4.56 -25.80
C ASP A 445 12.45 -5.40 -25.38
N PHE A 446 11.90 -5.13 -24.18
CA PHE A 446 10.66 -5.75 -23.72
C PHE A 446 9.46 -4.89 -24.12
N GLU A 447 8.67 -5.28 -25.04
CA GLU A 447 7.50 -4.56 -25.57
C GLU A 447 6.58 -3.95 -24.48
N ALA A 448 7.03 -2.83 -23.89
CA ALA A 448 6.27 -2.14 -22.85
C ALA A 448 5.02 -1.45 -23.41
N CYS A 449 3.94 -1.47 -22.65
CA CYS A 449 2.74 -0.67 -22.83
C CYS A 449 2.62 0.32 -21.68
N GLY A 450 2.33 1.58 -21.94
CA GLY A 450 2.29 2.59 -20.90
C GLY A 450 1.30 3.71 -21.13
N LYS A 451 0.92 4.36 -20.05
CA LYS A 451 0.09 5.56 -20.04
C LYS A 451 0.62 6.54 -19.01
N THR A 452 0.98 7.74 -19.46
CA THR A 452 1.31 8.84 -18.57
C THR A 452 0.07 9.41 -17.90
N GLY A 453 0.24 9.88 -16.69
CA GLY A 453 -0.69 10.75 -16.00
C GLY A 453 0.01 12.02 -15.52
N THR A 454 -0.71 13.11 -15.53
CA THR A 454 -0.33 14.35 -14.87
C THR A 454 -1.54 14.77 -14.04
N ALA A 455 -1.39 14.78 -12.73
CA ALA A 455 -2.46 15.17 -11.84
C ALA A 455 -2.22 16.60 -11.38
N GLN A 456 -3.17 17.49 -11.68
CA GLN A 456 -3.08 18.90 -11.32
C GLN A 456 -3.04 19.09 -9.81
N ASN A 457 -2.22 20.03 -9.36
CA ASN A 457 -2.06 20.37 -7.96
C ASN A 457 -1.92 21.89 -7.82
N ARG A 458 -2.10 22.44 -6.61
CA ARG A 458 -1.89 23.87 -6.35
C ARG A 458 -0.45 24.35 -6.55
N GLY A 459 0.54 23.41 -6.51
CA GLY A 459 1.93 23.66 -6.84
C GLY A 459 2.30 23.05 -8.18
N ARG A 460 3.46 22.36 -8.24
CA ARG A 460 3.84 21.57 -9.39
C ARG A 460 2.97 20.32 -9.46
N ASP A 461 2.55 19.93 -10.65
CA ASP A 461 1.71 18.76 -10.87
C ASP A 461 2.37 17.46 -10.37
N HIS A 462 1.57 16.44 -10.13
CA HIS A 462 2.07 15.12 -9.77
C HIS A 462 2.40 14.31 -11.02
N SER A 463 3.57 13.67 -11.03
CA SER A 463 4.00 12.77 -12.10
C SER A 463 3.45 11.38 -11.88
N VAL A 464 2.68 10.86 -12.83
CA VAL A 464 2.01 9.57 -12.74
C VAL A 464 2.33 8.71 -13.96
N PHE A 465 2.49 7.42 -13.75
CA PHE A 465 2.66 6.41 -14.79
C PHE A 465 1.92 5.14 -14.41
N MET A 466 1.34 4.50 -15.41
CA MET A 466 0.80 3.15 -15.33
C MET A 466 1.21 2.41 -16.61
N GLY A 467 1.69 1.20 -16.45
CA GLY A 467 2.06 0.40 -17.61
C GLY A 467 2.29 -1.06 -17.24
N PHE A 468 2.54 -1.87 -18.23
CA PHE A 468 2.87 -3.28 -18.09
C PHE A 468 3.80 -3.76 -19.21
N ALA A 469 4.44 -4.89 -18.98
CA ALA A 469 5.34 -5.51 -19.95
C ALA A 469 5.47 -7.03 -19.69
N PRO A 470 5.78 -7.84 -20.74
CA PRO A 470 5.65 -7.51 -22.17
C PRO A 470 4.19 -7.29 -22.60
N MET A 471 3.96 -6.74 -23.80
CA MET A 471 2.60 -6.54 -24.37
C MET A 471 1.82 -7.84 -24.43
N ASN A 472 2.48 -8.90 -24.90
CA ASN A 472 1.95 -10.25 -24.92
C ASN A 472 2.57 -11.08 -23.78
N ASN A 473 1.75 -11.90 -23.11
CA ASN A 473 2.15 -12.67 -21.93
C ASN A 473 2.79 -11.77 -20.83
N PRO A 474 2.08 -10.74 -20.35
CA PRO A 474 2.59 -9.75 -19.42
C PRO A 474 3.05 -10.39 -18.11
N LYS A 475 4.19 -9.92 -17.59
CA LYS A 475 4.82 -10.42 -16.37
C LYS A 475 4.78 -9.43 -15.22
N ILE A 476 4.65 -8.14 -15.54
CA ILE A 476 4.66 -7.08 -14.55
C ILE A 476 3.76 -5.92 -15.00
N ALA A 477 2.93 -5.44 -14.10
CA ALA A 477 2.20 -4.19 -14.21
C ALA A 477 2.69 -3.23 -13.13
N VAL A 478 2.97 -1.97 -13.49
CA VAL A 478 3.59 -0.99 -12.59
C VAL A 478 2.78 0.28 -12.57
N ALA A 479 2.56 0.84 -11.37
CA ALA A 479 2.15 2.22 -11.18
C ALA A 479 3.22 2.99 -10.43
N VAL A 480 3.50 4.19 -10.90
CA VAL A 480 4.40 5.16 -10.25
C VAL A 480 3.62 6.43 -9.99
N TYR A 481 3.68 6.93 -8.77
CA TYR A 481 3.09 8.20 -8.39
C TYR A 481 4.11 9.03 -7.63
N VAL A 482 4.48 10.22 -8.15
CA VAL A 482 5.46 11.12 -7.51
C VAL A 482 4.81 12.48 -7.31
N GLU A 483 4.59 12.86 -6.05
CA GLU A 483 4.01 14.16 -5.72
C GLU A 483 4.93 15.29 -6.20
N ASN A 484 4.35 16.33 -6.81
CA ASN A 484 5.06 17.50 -7.35
C ASN A 484 6.18 17.14 -8.36
N GLY A 485 6.10 15.96 -8.97
CA GLY A 485 7.09 15.47 -9.93
C GLY A 485 7.00 16.10 -11.32
N GLY A 486 5.94 16.88 -11.62
CA GLY A 486 5.71 17.47 -12.94
C GLY A 486 4.99 16.53 -13.89
N TRP A 487 5.44 16.49 -15.14
CA TRP A 487 4.85 15.62 -16.15
C TRP A 487 5.09 14.12 -15.86
N GLY A 488 4.19 13.26 -16.30
CA GLY A 488 4.38 11.81 -16.19
C GLY A 488 5.69 11.31 -16.82
N ALA A 489 6.17 12.00 -17.84
CA ALA A 489 7.45 11.72 -18.48
C ALA A 489 8.69 12.09 -17.63
N ASP A 490 8.55 12.98 -16.62
CA ASP A 490 9.70 13.48 -15.85
C ASP A 490 10.20 12.44 -14.83
N TYR A 491 9.28 11.75 -14.15
CA TYR A 491 9.56 10.71 -13.15
C TYR A 491 8.81 9.41 -13.43
N GLY A 492 7.52 9.46 -13.67
CA GLY A 492 6.67 8.28 -13.78
C GLY A 492 7.17 7.26 -14.78
N VAL A 493 7.36 7.67 -16.04
CA VAL A 493 7.80 6.79 -17.13
C VAL A 493 9.21 6.25 -16.92
N PRO A 494 10.24 7.08 -16.62
CA PRO A 494 11.58 6.58 -16.37
C PRO A 494 11.66 5.60 -15.21
N LEU A 495 11.02 5.92 -14.09
CA LEU A 495 11.01 5.03 -12.91
C LEU A 495 10.28 3.71 -13.21
N GLY A 496 9.14 3.78 -13.89
CA GLY A 496 8.41 2.59 -14.32
C GLY A 496 9.23 1.70 -15.25
N GLY A 497 9.96 2.28 -16.18
CA GLY A 497 10.87 1.54 -17.09
C GLY A 497 11.99 0.83 -16.34
N LEU A 498 12.64 1.49 -15.37
CA LEU A 498 13.69 0.88 -14.54
C LEU A 498 13.16 -0.29 -13.71
N ILE A 499 11.96 -0.17 -13.14
CA ILE A 499 11.30 -1.25 -12.38
C ILE A 499 11.00 -2.44 -13.30
N MET A 500 10.46 -2.20 -14.49
CA MET A 500 10.19 -3.26 -15.47
C MET A 500 11.48 -3.96 -15.90
N GLU A 501 12.54 -3.22 -16.22
CA GLU A 501 13.84 -3.78 -16.63
C GLU A 501 14.44 -4.64 -15.53
N GLN A 502 14.47 -4.14 -14.29
CA GLN A 502 15.00 -4.88 -13.16
C GLN A 502 14.30 -6.23 -12.99
N TYR A 503 12.98 -6.25 -13.10
CA TYR A 503 12.21 -7.49 -12.93
C TYR A 503 12.38 -8.46 -14.11
N LEU A 504 12.24 -7.95 -15.34
CA LEU A 504 12.24 -8.78 -16.54
C LEU A 504 13.64 -9.31 -16.92
N LYS A 505 14.70 -8.56 -16.59
CA LYS A 505 16.09 -8.92 -16.92
C LYS A 505 16.88 -9.46 -15.72
N GLY A 506 16.33 -9.33 -14.49
CA GLY A 506 17.01 -9.71 -13.26
C GLY A 506 18.01 -8.67 -12.75
N GLU A 507 18.50 -7.79 -13.62
CA GLU A 507 19.38 -6.66 -13.29
C GLU A 507 19.22 -5.51 -14.31
N LEU A 508 19.62 -4.32 -13.88
CA LEU A 508 19.66 -3.14 -14.75
C LEU A 508 20.89 -3.19 -15.67
N SER A 509 20.73 -2.73 -16.92
CA SER A 509 21.86 -2.41 -17.80
C SER A 509 22.73 -1.28 -17.22
N GLU A 510 23.97 -1.14 -17.68
CA GLU A 510 24.88 -0.09 -17.19
C GLU A 510 24.31 1.32 -17.39
N THR A 511 23.66 1.56 -18.53
CA THR A 511 22.98 2.83 -18.79
C THR A 511 21.81 3.07 -17.83
N SER A 512 21.07 2.04 -17.49
CA SER A 512 19.96 2.10 -16.54
C SER A 512 20.45 2.24 -15.09
N LYS A 513 21.57 1.64 -14.72
CA LYS A 513 22.21 1.86 -13.40
C LYS A 513 22.60 3.33 -13.23
N ALA A 514 23.27 3.93 -14.22
CA ALA A 514 23.63 5.35 -14.19
C ALA A 514 22.38 6.26 -14.10
N ARG A 515 21.32 5.92 -14.81
CA ARG A 515 20.03 6.64 -14.72
C ARG A 515 19.39 6.48 -13.35
N ALA A 516 19.42 5.30 -12.76
CA ALA A 516 18.90 5.06 -11.40
C ALA A 516 19.65 5.89 -10.35
N ASP A 517 20.99 5.99 -10.48
CA ASP A 517 21.83 6.82 -9.60
C ASP A 517 21.51 8.32 -9.77
N GLU A 518 21.20 8.76 -10.98
CA GLU A 518 20.74 10.13 -11.24
C GLU A 518 19.40 10.40 -10.55
N PHE A 519 18.42 9.51 -10.73
CA PHE A 519 17.11 9.66 -10.08
C PHE A 519 17.19 9.62 -8.56
N GLN A 520 18.06 8.79 -7.98
CA GLN A 520 18.32 8.77 -6.54
C GLN A 520 18.78 10.13 -6.02
N LYS A 521 19.62 10.83 -6.76
CA LYS A 521 20.18 12.15 -6.38
C LYS A 521 19.20 13.31 -6.61
N ARG A 522 18.24 13.17 -7.52
CA ARG A 522 17.25 14.22 -7.79
C ARG A 522 16.40 14.49 -6.56
N ARG A 523 16.21 15.77 -6.23
CA ARG A 523 15.34 16.24 -5.15
C ARG A 523 14.20 17.08 -5.72
N ILE A 524 13.03 16.99 -5.09
CA ILE A 524 11.86 17.79 -5.42
C ILE A 524 11.66 18.80 -4.29
N ASN A 525 11.44 20.06 -4.67
CA ASN A 525 11.10 21.11 -3.70
C ASN A 525 9.61 21.05 -3.38
N TYR A 526 9.28 20.69 -2.14
CA TYR A 526 7.90 20.62 -1.65
C TYR A 526 7.43 21.91 -0.94
N GLY A 527 8.24 23.00 -0.97
CA GLY A 527 7.97 24.24 -0.27
C GLY A 527 8.23 24.17 1.24
N THR A 528 8.11 25.32 1.91
CA THR A 528 8.34 25.44 3.36
C THR A 528 7.15 24.96 4.21
N ASP A 529 5.98 24.82 3.63
CA ASP A 529 4.74 24.48 4.34
C ASP A 529 4.66 23.01 4.82
N ARG A 530 5.66 22.20 4.48
CA ARG A 530 5.78 20.81 4.92
C ARG A 530 7.01 20.54 5.81
N ARG A 531 7.59 21.61 6.38
CA ARG A 531 8.66 21.48 7.38
C ARG A 531 8.13 21.42 8.80
#